data_03befc545de1ae4692d8e9a56a621f7e
#
_entry.id   03befc545de1ae4692d8e9a56a621f7e
#
_cell.length_a   1.000
_cell.length_b   1.000
_cell.length_c   1.000
_cell.angle_alpha   90.00
_cell.angle_beta   90.00
_cell.angle_gamma   90.00
#
_symmetry.space_group_name_H-M   'P 1'
#
loop_
_entity.id
_entity.type
_entity.pdbx_description
1 polymer ?
#
loop_
_entity_poly.entity_id
_entity_poly.type
_entity_poly.pdbx_seq_one_letter_code
_entity_poly.pdbx_strand_id
1 'polypeptide(L)'
;MKRSTIIVTSVIGVLFILSWIFKAGQPSASGFPQMLNGFLVTFAAFLTLAVFSFLYQDNPVYKFAEHFYIGISAAYWMCQGFWSTIVGNLIPRISKGLSEYFQVQYRGESWDIMYWIPVILGVLLLMRLSSKVGWISRWALAFIVGTTAGLNFIRYLRSDFIEQISSTMLPLLVDWNGIGGFFSALNLSFGGQFLSIITNLVIFTGVICGIVYFFFSKEHTGVFGGASRVGIWILMITFGAAFGYTVMGRISLLVGRLTFLYRDWLGLIS
;
A
#
# COMPACT_ATOMS: atom_id res chain seq x y z
N MET A 1 40.13 3.12 -2.55
CA MET A 1 39.17 3.82 -3.40
C MET A 1 39.83 4.21 -4.70
N LYS A 2 39.26 3.89 -5.88
CA LYS A 2 39.81 4.28 -7.17
C LYS A 2 39.75 5.81 -7.32
N ARG A 3 40.78 6.43 -7.90
CA ARG A 3 40.85 7.90 -8.15
C ARG A 3 39.54 8.45 -8.80
N SER A 4 38.91 7.68 -9.67
CA SER A 4 37.62 8.01 -10.30
C SER A 4 36.49 8.18 -9.28
N THR A 5 36.44 7.39 -8.23
CA THR A 5 35.37 7.48 -7.21
C THR A 5 35.50 8.78 -6.39
N ILE A 6 36.73 9.19 -6.08
CA ILE A 6 36.99 10.45 -5.34
C ILE A 6 36.58 11.65 -6.19
N ILE A 7 36.94 11.65 -7.47
CA ILE A 7 36.55 12.73 -8.39
C ILE A 7 35.04 12.86 -8.52
N VAL A 8 34.36 11.72 -8.71
CA VAL A 8 32.87 11.70 -8.85
C VAL A 8 32.21 12.18 -7.55
N THR A 9 32.64 11.74 -6.39
CA THR A 9 32.06 12.19 -5.10
C THR A 9 32.33 13.67 -4.84
N SER A 10 33.52 14.22 -5.22
CA SER A 10 33.81 15.62 -5.09
C SER A 10 32.96 16.49 -6.02
N VAL A 11 32.77 16.08 -7.27
CA VAL A 11 31.90 16.77 -8.23
C VAL A 11 30.46 16.80 -7.75
N ILE A 12 29.94 15.68 -7.25
CA ILE A 12 28.59 15.58 -6.68
C ILE A 12 28.46 16.53 -5.46
N GLY A 13 29.44 16.56 -4.57
CA GLY A 13 29.45 17.46 -3.41
C GLY A 13 29.42 18.94 -3.81
N VAL A 14 30.20 19.33 -4.79
CA VAL A 14 30.24 20.72 -5.30
C VAL A 14 28.88 21.08 -5.94
N LEU A 15 28.31 20.21 -6.75
CA LEU A 15 26.99 20.41 -7.37
C LEU A 15 25.88 20.54 -6.32
N PHE A 16 25.97 19.75 -5.24
CA PHE A 16 25.03 19.84 -4.13
C PHE A 16 25.11 21.22 -3.44
N ILE A 17 26.31 21.69 -3.11
CA ILE A 17 26.51 22.98 -2.45
C ILE A 17 26.02 24.12 -3.34
N LEU A 18 26.34 24.11 -4.64
CA LEU A 18 25.91 25.14 -5.58
C LEU A 18 24.39 25.18 -5.71
N SER A 19 23.73 24.02 -5.85
CA SER A 19 22.27 23.95 -5.95
C SER A 19 21.58 24.38 -4.65
N TRP A 20 22.17 24.09 -3.49
CA TRP A 20 21.67 24.55 -2.20
C TRP A 20 21.73 26.09 -2.07
N ILE A 21 22.87 26.71 -2.41
CA ILE A 21 23.04 28.18 -2.38
C ILE A 21 22.02 28.84 -3.32
N PHE A 22 21.87 28.29 -4.52
CA PHE A 22 20.90 28.82 -5.49
C PHE A 22 19.46 28.73 -4.96
N LYS A 23 19.08 27.61 -4.34
CA LYS A 23 17.73 27.40 -3.81
C LYS A 23 17.46 28.17 -2.53
N ALA A 24 18.47 28.42 -1.69
CA ALA A 24 18.36 29.22 -0.48
C ALA A 24 18.00 30.69 -0.77
N GLY A 25 18.28 31.19 -1.99
CA GLY A 25 17.91 32.53 -2.43
C GLY A 25 16.46 32.67 -2.93
N GLN A 26 15.72 31.57 -3.09
CA GLN A 26 14.35 31.61 -3.61
C GLN A 26 13.32 31.70 -2.46
N PRO A 27 12.19 32.44 -2.62
CA PRO A 27 11.14 32.53 -1.60
C PRO A 27 10.55 31.16 -1.31
N SER A 28 10.46 30.77 -0.04
CA SER A 28 9.87 29.50 0.37
C SER A 28 8.39 29.67 0.68
N ALA A 29 7.57 28.78 0.12
CA ALA A 29 6.15 28.66 0.44
C ALA A 29 5.88 27.94 1.79
N SER A 30 6.92 27.33 2.40
CA SER A 30 6.85 26.62 3.68
C SER A 30 7.25 27.52 4.84
N GLY A 31 6.64 27.38 6.01
CA GLY A 31 6.94 28.16 7.21
C GLY A 31 8.35 27.96 7.82
N PHE A 32 9.25 27.24 7.12
CA PHE A 32 10.64 27.07 7.53
C PHE A 32 11.54 28.22 7.05
N PRO A 33 12.64 28.50 7.75
CA PRO A 33 13.65 29.43 7.26
C PRO A 33 14.08 29.06 5.83
N GLN A 34 14.19 30.07 4.95
CA GLN A 34 14.50 29.86 3.53
C GLN A 34 15.73 28.98 3.30
N MET A 35 16.76 29.18 4.11
CA MET A 35 18.02 28.41 4.05
C MET A 35 17.80 26.90 4.36
N LEU A 36 16.98 26.61 5.37
CA LEU A 36 16.66 25.21 5.75
C LEU A 36 15.80 24.54 4.68
N ASN A 37 14.81 25.25 4.16
CA ASN A 37 13.95 24.72 3.09
C ASN A 37 14.75 24.43 1.81
N GLY A 38 15.63 25.33 1.42
CA GLY A 38 16.53 25.11 0.28
C GLY A 38 17.42 23.88 0.46
N PHE A 39 17.95 23.68 1.68
CA PHE A 39 18.72 22.48 2.02
C PHE A 39 17.87 21.20 1.90
N LEU A 40 16.68 21.18 2.50
CA LEU A 40 15.80 20.00 2.48
C LEU A 40 15.37 19.61 1.07
N VAL A 41 15.01 20.59 0.23
CA VAL A 41 14.63 20.33 -1.16
C VAL A 41 15.81 19.78 -1.97
N THR A 42 16.99 20.38 -1.82
CA THR A 42 18.21 19.93 -2.50
C THR A 42 18.62 18.52 -2.04
N PHE A 43 18.53 18.26 -0.73
CA PHE A 43 18.81 16.93 -0.19
C PHE A 43 17.82 15.87 -0.68
N ALA A 44 16.53 16.22 -0.74
CA ALA A 44 15.52 15.32 -1.31
C ALA A 44 15.76 15.04 -2.80
N ALA A 45 16.15 16.05 -3.59
CA ALA A 45 16.53 15.86 -4.99
C ALA A 45 17.78 14.96 -5.13
N PHE A 46 18.79 15.18 -4.29
CA PHE A 46 19.98 14.33 -4.27
C PHE A 46 19.66 12.87 -3.94
N LEU A 47 18.84 12.62 -2.91
CA LEU A 47 18.39 11.26 -2.59
C LEU A 47 17.60 10.62 -3.73
N THR A 48 16.77 11.40 -4.42
CA THR A 48 16.01 10.91 -5.58
C THR A 48 16.93 10.48 -6.72
N LEU A 49 17.94 11.29 -7.04
CA LEU A 49 18.95 10.96 -8.05
C LEU A 49 19.82 9.77 -7.61
N ALA A 50 20.15 9.68 -6.32
CA ALA A 50 20.90 8.55 -5.76
C ALA A 50 20.15 7.23 -5.93
N VAL A 51 18.81 7.23 -5.70
CA VAL A 51 17.97 6.06 -5.94
C VAL A 51 17.88 5.73 -7.43
N PHE A 52 17.75 6.72 -8.31
CA PHE A 52 17.77 6.48 -9.76
C PHE A 52 19.09 5.94 -10.28
N SER A 53 20.20 6.24 -9.64
CA SER A 53 21.53 5.70 -9.97
C SER A 53 21.58 4.17 -9.95
N PHE A 54 20.69 3.50 -9.18
CA PHE A 54 20.58 2.04 -9.17
C PHE A 54 20.18 1.45 -10.53
N LEU A 55 19.47 2.21 -11.38
CA LEU A 55 19.09 1.75 -12.73
C LEU A 55 20.31 1.40 -13.60
N TYR A 56 21.45 2.03 -13.34
CA TYR A 56 22.67 1.77 -14.10
C TYR A 56 23.50 0.65 -13.47
N GLN A 57 23.85 0.78 -12.18
CA GLN A 57 24.64 -0.20 -11.42
C GLN A 57 24.54 0.07 -9.93
N ASP A 58 24.78 -0.97 -9.11
CA ASP A 58 24.90 -0.84 -7.65
C ASP A 58 26.09 0.06 -7.28
N ASN A 59 25.81 1.19 -6.63
CA ASN A 59 26.76 2.25 -6.30
C ASN A 59 26.78 2.52 -4.80
N PRO A 60 27.93 2.96 -4.22
CA PRO A 60 27.98 3.36 -2.81
C PRO A 60 27.04 4.53 -2.47
N VAL A 61 26.71 5.39 -3.46
CA VAL A 61 25.75 6.51 -3.30
C VAL A 61 24.32 5.96 -3.14
N TYR A 62 23.96 4.95 -3.93
CA TYR A 62 22.68 4.26 -3.77
C TYR A 62 22.59 3.56 -2.40
N LYS A 63 23.63 2.84 -1.97
CA LYS A 63 23.67 2.18 -0.64
C LYS A 63 23.48 3.16 0.51
N PHE A 64 24.05 4.35 0.42
CA PHE A 64 23.82 5.41 1.39
C PHE A 64 22.35 5.82 1.42
N ALA A 65 21.75 6.10 0.26
CA ALA A 65 20.34 6.49 0.15
C ALA A 65 19.40 5.37 0.65
N GLU A 66 19.72 4.12 0.35
CA GLU A 66 18.97 2.94 0.80
C GLU A 66 18.98 2.82 2.31
N HIS A 67 20.17 2.82 2.94
CA HIS A 67 20.30 2.74 4.40
C HIS A 67 19.62 3.92 5.10
N PHE A 68 19.73 5.11 4.53
CA PHE A 68 19.07 6.31 5.05
C PHE A 68 17.54 6.19 4.99
N TYR A 69 17.01 5.72 3.86
CA TYR A 69 15.58 5.50 3.68
C TYR A 69 15.04 4.42 4.64
N ILE A 70 15.74 3.28 4.75
CA ILE A 70 15.36 2.19 5.66
C ILE A 70 15.38 2.69 7.11
N GLY A 71 16.42 3.43 7.50
CA GLY A 71 16.52 3.99 8.85
C GLY A 71 15.39 4.96 9.19
N ILE A 72 15.08 5.90 8.31
CA ILE A 72 13.99 6.86 8.51
C ILE A 72 12.63 6.16 8.53
N SER A 73 12.38 5.24 7.62
CA SER A 73 11.11 4.52 7.59
C SER A 73 10.90 3.67 8.84
N ALA A 74 11.94 2.99 9.32
CA ALA A 74 11.88 2.23 10.57
C ALA A 74 11.61 3.15 11.79
N ALA A 75 12.32 4.28 11.87
CA ALA A 75 12.11 5.26 12.93
C ALA A 75 10.69 5.87 12.89
N TYR A 76 10.19 6.22 11.69
CA TYR A 76 8.85 6.73 11.50
C TYR A 76 7.78 5.74 11.99
N TRP A 77 7.86 4.46 11.56
CA TRP A 77 6.93 3.43 12.00
C TRP A 77 7.00 3.17 13.51
N MET A 78 8.20 3.22 14.08
CA MET A 78 8.37 3.08 15.53
C MET A 78 7.71 4.25 16.28
N CYS A 79 7.99 5.49 15.88
CA CYS A 79 7.37 6.67 16.48
C CYS A 79 5.84 6.67 16.29
N GLN A 80 5.38 6.41 15.07
CA GLN A 80 3.95 6.34 14.79
C GLN A 80 3.25 5.26 15.59
N GLY A 81 3.83 4.05 15.67
CA GLY A 81 3.31 2.96 16.47
C GLY A 81 3.27 3.29 17.96
N PHE A 82 4.31 3.94 18.47
CA PHE A 82 4.35 4.37 19.86
C PHE A 82 3.23 5.39 20.17
N TRP A 83 3.17 6.49 19.41
CA TRP A 83 2.20 7.56 19.68
C TRP A 83 0.75 7.13 19.40
N SER A 84 0.48 6.45 18.30
CA SER A 84 -0.88 6.04 17.94
C SER A 84 -1.40 4.86 18.74
N THR A 85 -0.55 3.86 19.00
CA THR A 85 -0.99 2.61 19.65
C THR A 85 -0.80 2.66 21.16
N ILE A 86 0.38 3.05 21.64
CA ILE A 86 0.64 3.05 23.09
C ILE A 86 0.01 4.30 23.74
N VAL A 87 0.37 5.50 23.25
CA VAL A 87 -0.10 6.75 23.86
C VAL A 87 -1.57 7.01 23.53
N GLY A 88 -2.00 6.77 22.29
CA GLY A 88 -3.36 7.07 21.83
C GLY A 88 -4.42 6.04 22.24
N ASN A 89 -4.07 4.75 22.33
CA ASN A 89 -5.04 3.70 22.58
C ASN A 89 -4.84 2.98 23.91
N LEU A 90 -3.61 2.69 24.32
CA LEU A 90 -3.35 1.86 25.49
C LEU A 90 -3.39 2.69 26.79
N ILE A 91 -2.65 3.78 26.86
CA ILE A 91 -2.54 4.62 28.06
C ILE A 91 -3.90 5.18 28.52
N PRO A 92 -4.76 5.71 27.63
CA PRO A 92 -6.05 6.27 28.07
C PRO A 92 -7.00 5.25 28.69
N ARG A 93 -6.75 3.97 28.49
CA ARG A 93 -7.60 2.89 28.99
C ARG A 93 -7.06 2.21 30.25
N ILE A 94 -5.75 2.33 30.53
CA ILE A 94 -5.12 1.68 31.68
C ILE A 94 -5.06 2.58 32.89
N SER A 95 -4.63 3.83 32.71
CA SER A 95 -4.30 4.71 33.83
C SER A 95 -4.71 6.16 33.56
N LYS A 96 -5.49 6.72 34.48
CA LYS A 96 -5.89 8.12 34.47
C LYS A 96 -4.70 9.07 34.66
N GLY A 97 -3.78 8.74 35.58
CA GLY A 97 -2.60 9.59 35.83
C GLY A 97 -1.64 9.66 34.65
N LEU A 98 -1.43 8.55 33.92
CA LEU A 98 -0.61 8.56 32.73
C LEU A 98 -1.30 9.28 31.56
N SER A 99 -2.63 9.21 31.45
CA SER A 99 -3.37 9.93 30.42
C SER A 99 -3.28 11.46 30.63
N GLU A 100 -3.32 11.92 31.86
CA GLU A 100 -3.13 13.34 32.21
C GLU A 100 -1.70 13.81 31.88
N TYR A 101 -0.67 13.00 32.17
CA TYR A 101 0.71 13.32 31.83
C TYR A 101 0.94 13.49 30.32
N PHE A 102 0.34 12.62 29.49
CA PHE A 102 0.43 12.69 28.03
C PHE A 102 -0.62 13.61 27.38
N GLN A 103 -1.44 14.32 28.17
CA GLN A 103 -2.52 15.21 27.70
C GLN A 103 -3.53 14.50 26.78
N VAL A 104 -3.77 13.21 27.00
CA VAL A 104 -4.72 12.40 26.24
C VAL A 104 -5.98 12.19 27.07
N GLN A 105 -7.16 12.34 26.44
CA GLN A 105 -8.43 12.18 27.14
C GLN A 105 -8.60 10.73 27.62
N TYR A 106 -8.79 10.56 28.93
CA TYR A 106 -9.06 9.26 29.55
C TYR A 106 -10.37 8.66 29.01
N ARG A 107 -10.31 7.41 28.55
CA ARG A 107 -11.45 6.67 27.97
C ARG A 107 -11.76 5.37 28.69
N GLY A 108 -11.08 5.04 29.78
CA GLY A 108 -11.27 3.79 30.51
C GLY A 108 -12.51 3.85 31.40
N GLU A 109 -13.30 2.79 31.36
CA GLU A 109 -14.24 2.46 32.43
C GLU A 109 -13.47 1.83 33.59
N SER A 110 -13.99 1.93 34.84
CA SER A 110 -13.26 1.68 36.07
C SER A 110 -12.58 0.31 36.25
N TRP A 111 -12.74 -0.63 35.33
CA TRP A 111 -12.27 -2.03 35.46
C TRP A 111 -11.94 -2.71 34.13
N ASP A 112 -11.27 -2.03 33.20
CA ASP A 112 -10.84 -2.63 31.93
C ASP A 112 -9.61 -3.55 32.08
N ILE A 113 -9.77 -4.63 32.88
CA ILE A 113 -8.74 -5.67 33.11
C ILE A 113 -8.25 -6.27 31.78
N MET A 114 -9.11 -6.33 30.74
CA MET A 114 -8.78 -6.83 29.41
C MET A 114 -7.58 -6.09 28.77
N TYR A 115 -7.38 -4.81 29.07
CA TYR A 115 -6.27 -4.03 28.50
C TYR A 115 -4.91 -4.30 29.15
N TRP A 116 -4.88 -5.01 30.29
CA TRP A 116 -3.64 -5.49 30.88
C TRP A 116 -3.02 -6.65 30.10
N ILE A 117 -3.82 -7.44 29.36
CA ILE A 117 -3.33 -8.56 28.56
C ILE A 117 -2.35 -8.07 27.49
N PRO A 118 -2.66 -7.05 26.64
CA PRO A 118 -1.69 -6.49 25.67
C PRO A 118 -0.42 -5.94 26.33
N VAL A 119 -0.53 -5.34 27.52
CA VAL A 119 0.65 -4.84 28.26
C VAL A 119 1.57 -5.96 28.65
N ILE A 120 1.03 -7.00 29.27
CA ILE A 120 1.82 -8.17 29.70
C ILE A 120 2.46 -8.83 28.48
N LEU A 121 1.72 -9.04 27.39
CA LEU A 121 2.24 -9.61 26.15
C LEU A 121 3.32 -8.72 25.54
N GLY A 122 3.16 -7.39 25.59
CA GLY A 122 4.16 -6.43 25.11
C GLY A 122 5.46 -6.51 25.91
N VAL A 123 5.37 -6.57 27.24
CA VAL A 123 6.54 -6.75 28.11
C VAL A 123 7.23 -8.09 27.84
N LEU A 124 6.46 -9.18 27.69
CA LEU A 124 7.02 -10.49 27.34
C LEU A 124 7.74 -10.46 25.97
N LEU A 125 7.24 -9.70 25.00
CA LEU A 125 7.92 -9.50 23.72
C LEU A 125 9.24 -8.72 23.86
N LEU A 126 9.28 -7.71 24.74
CA LEU A 126 10.50 -6.95 25.01
C LEU A 126 11.59 -7.81 25.65
N MET A 127 11.24 -8.89 26.33
CA MET A 127 12.22 -9.84 26.88
C MET A 127 13.05 -10.53 25.77
N ARG A 128 12.65 -10.43 24.50
CA ARG A 128 13.44 -10.91 23.36
C ARG A 128 14.79 -10.17 23.18
N LEU A 129 14.91 -8.96 23.73
CA LEU A 129 16.16 -8.21 23.68
C LEU A 129 17.25 -8.89 24.52
N SER A 130 16.89 -9.71 25.51
CA SER A 130 17.83 -10.43 26.36
C SER A 130 18.01 -11.88 25.87
N SER A 131 19.24 -12.29 25.61
CA SER A 131 19.55 -13.65 25.14
C SER A 131 19.20 -14.74 26.16
N LYS A 132 19.23 -14.42 27.46
CA LYS A 132 18.95 -15.39 28.55
C LYS A 132 17.45 -15.67 28.74
N VAL A 133 16.60 -14.68 28.55
CA VAL A 133 15.15 -14.75 28.86
C VAL A 133 14.29 -14.77 27.59
N GLY A 134 14.92 -14.69 26.42
CA GLY A 134 14.25 -14.64 25.11
C GLY A 134 13.29 -15.81 24.80
N TRP A 135 13.41 -16.95 25.50
CA TRP A 135 12.50 -18.08 25.33
C TRP A 135 11.06 -17.76 25.76
N ILE A 136 10.86 -16.87 26.73
CA ILE A 136 9.54 -16.47 27.23
C ILE A 136 8.77 -15.68 26.14
N SER A 137 9.49 -14.90 25.31
CA SER A 137 8.87 -14.15 24.21
C SER A 137 8.18 -15.04 23.19
N ARG A 138 8.52 -16.33 23.10
CA ARG A 138 7.90 -17.29 22.18
C ARG A 138 6.42 -17.49 22.50
N TRP A 139 6.03 -17.46 23.76
CA TRP A 139 4.62 -17.57 24.19
C TRP A 139 3.80 -16.37 23.71
N ALA A 140 4.32 -15.17 23.92
CA ALA A 140 3.66 -13.95 23.45
C ALA A 140 3.58 -13.93 21.91
N LEU A 141 4.65 -14.33 21.23
CA LEU A 141 4.67 -14.44 19.78
C LEU A 141 3.64 -15.47 19.26
N ALA A 142 3.58 -16.65 19.88
CA ALA A 142 2.62 -17.69 19.51
C ALA A 142 1.17 -17.22 19.69
N PHE A 143 0.88 -16.49 20.77
CA PHE A 143 -0.44 -15.90 20.98
C PHE A 143 -0.79 -14.88 19.90
N ILE A 144 0.12 -13.96 19.58
CA ILE A 144 -0.10 -12.95 18.54
C ILE A 144 -0.28 -13.60 17.17
N VAL A 145 0.59 -14.54 16.79
CA VAL A 145 0.48 -15.25 15.51
C VAL A 145 -0.83 -16.04 15.44
N GLY A 146 -1.21 -16.74 16.51
CA GLY A 146 -2.46 -17.51 16.56
C GLY A 146 -3.70 -16.63 16.43
N THR A 147 -3.76 -15.53 17.17
CA THR A 147 -4.91 -14.60 17.13
C THR A 147 -4.98 -13.86 15.80
N THR A 148 -3.85 -13.38 15.27
CA THR A 148 -3.83 -12.69 13.96
C THR A 148 -4.15 -13.66 12.83
N ALA A 149 -3.67 -14.90 12.86
CA ALA A 149 -4.01 -15.91 11.87
C ALA A 149 -5.52 -16.23 11.91
N GLY A 150 -6.09 -16.43 13.09
CA GLY A 150 -7.52 -16.72 13.24
C GLY A 150 -8.42 -15.58 12.76
N LEU A 151 -8.13 -14.35 13.17
CA LEU A 151 -8.90 -13.16 12.76
C LEU A 151 -8.74 -12.88 11.27
N ASN A 152 -7.53 -12.99 10.74
CA ASN A 152 -7.29 -12.75 9.32
C ASN A 152 -7.90 -13.85 8.45
N PHE A 153 -7.90 -15.11 8.90
CA PHE A 153 -8.54 -16.21 8.17
C PHE A 153 -10.02 -15.91 7.91
N ILE A 154 -10.76 -15.53 8.95
CA ILE A 154 -12.20 -15.19 8.82
C ILE A 154 -12.37 -13.95 7.91
N ARG A 155 -11.53 -12.95 8.08
CA ARG A 155 -11.58 -11.73 7.28
C ARG A 155 -11.32 -12.01 5.79
N TYR A 156 -10.25 -12.75 5.47
CA TYR A 156 -9.94 -13.11 4.08
C TYR A 156 -10.98 -14.06 3.48
N LEU A 157 -11.48 -15.01 4.26
CA LEU A 157 -12.56 -15.86 3.78
C LEU A 157 -13.80 -15.06 3.39
N ARG A 158 -14.12 -14.04 4.19
CA ARG A 158 -15.27 -13.17 3.91
C ARG A 158 -15.00 -12.18 2.77
N SER A 159 -13.88 -11.46 2.78
CA SER A 159 -13.57 -10.41 1.80
C SER A 159 -13.10 -10.98 0.46
N ASP A 160 -12.25 -12.00 0.47
CA ASP A 160 -11.58 -12.44 -0.74
C ASP A 160 -12.28 -13.65 -1.37
N PHE A 161 -13.04 -14.40 -0.59
CA PHE A 161 -13.77 -15.54 -1.12
C PHE A 161 -15.27 -15.25 -1.27
N ILE A 162 -15.97 -14.97 -0.17
CA ILE A 162 -17.43 -14.80 -0.20
C ILE A 162 -17.82 -13.54 -0.98
N GLU A 163 -17.16 -12.41 -0.76
CA GLU A 163 -17.46 -11.16 -1.44
C GLU A 163 -17.14 -11.24 -2.94
N GLN A 164 -16.06 -11.93 -3.33
CA GLN A 164 -15.73 -12.14 -4.74
C GLN A 164 -16.76 -13.03 -5.43
N ILE A 165 -17.23 -14.11 -4.78
CA ILE A 165 -18.30 -14.94 -5.32
C ILE A 165 -19.61 -14.13 -5.40
N SER A 166 -19.97 -13.41 -4.35
CA SER A 166 -21.18 -12.58 -4.32
C SER A 166 -21.18 -11.53 -5.42
N SER A 167 -20.03 -10.87 -5.67
CA SER A 167 -19.90 -9.87 -6.73
C SER A 167 -19.98 -10.46 -8.15
N THR A 168 -19.73 -11.75 -8.32
CA THR A 168 -19.88 -12.45 -9.62
C THR A 168 -21.30 -12.99 -9.82
N MET A 169 -22.07 -13.18 -8.75
CA MET A 169 -23.48 -13.59 -8.79
C MET A 169 -24.42 -12.39 -8.90
N LEU A 170 -24.16 -11.52 -9.86
CA LEU A 170 -25.02 -10.37 -10.13
C LEU A 170 -26.39 -10.80 -10.64
N PRO A 171 -27.48 -10.11 -10.23
CA PRO A 171 -28.79 -10.43 -10.79
C PRO A 171 -28.78 -10.17 -12.29
N LEU A 172 -29.07 -11.23 -13.08
CA LEU A 172 -29.13 -11.15 -14.53
C LEU A 172 -30.29 -10.25 -14.98
N LEU A 173 -31.32 -10.15 -14.16
CA LEU A 173 -32.50 -9.28 -14.37
C LEU A 173 -32.61 -8.35 -13.16
N VAL A 174 -32.40 -7.09 -13.39
CA VAL A 174 -32.66 -6.02 -12.40
C VAL A 174 -34.16 -5.87 -12.32
N ASP A 175 -34.77 -6.11 -11.17
CA ASP A 175 -36.22 -6.05 -10.91
C ASP A 175 -37.09 -7.07 -11.71
N TRP A 176 -37.09 -8.32 -11.24
CA TRP A 176 -38.01 -9.31 -11.72
C TRP A 176 -39.44 -9.04 -11.20
N ASN A 177 -40.15 -8.11 -11.85
CA ASN A 177 -41.59 -7.94 -11.70
C ASN A 177 -42.38 -8.68 -12.81
N GLY A 178 -41.92 -9.89 -13.16
CA GLY A 178 -42.49 -10.68 -14.23
C GLY A 178 -42.12 -10.19 -15.65
N ILE A 179 -42.80 -10.73 -16.66
CA ILE A 179 -42.54 -10.41 -18.08
C ILE A 179 -42.70 -8.91 -18.37
N GLY A 180 -43.55 -8.19 -17.64
CA GLY A 180 -43.72 -6.75 -17.75
C GLY A 180 -42.49 -5.95 -17.31
N GLY A 181 -41.72 -6.41 -16.29
CA GLY A 181 -40.49 -5.79 -15.84
C GLY A 181 -39.36 -5.93 -16.88
N PHE A 182 -39.28 -7.05 -17.57
CA PHE A 182 -38.33 -7.27 -18.67
C PHE A 182 -38.57 -6.28 -19.83
N PHE A 183 -39.83 -6.10 -20.26
CA PHE A 183 -40.17 -5.14 -21.32
C PHE A 183 -40.02 -3.68 -20.89
N SER A 184 -40.23 -3.36 -19.62
CA SER A 184 -40.00 -2.01 -19.12
C SER A 184 -38.52 -1.69 -19.03
N ALA A 185 -37.66 -2.64 -18.63
CA ALA A 185 -36.22 -2.51 -18.65
C ALA A 185 -35.66 -2.37 -20.08
N LEU A 186 -36.28 -3.03 -21.05
CA LEU A 186 -35.93 -2.92 -22.47
C LEU A 186 -36.38 -1.59 -23.09
N ASN A 187 -37.50 -1.05 -22.67
CA ASN A 187 -38.14 0.16 -23.26
C ASN A 187 -37.71 1.48 -22.60
N LEU A 188 -37.25 1.49 -21.36
CA LEU A 188 -37.12 2.71 -20.59
C LEU A 188 -35.75 3.35 -20.53
N SER A 189 -34.72 2.76 -21.04
CA SER A 189 -33.44 3.46 -21.10
C SER A 189 -32.41 2.77 -22.00
N PHE A 190 -32.31 3.23 -23.21
CA PHE A 190 -31.19 2.93 -24.10
C PHE A 190 -29.81 3.37 -23.52
N GLY A 191 -29.76 3.88 -22.28
CA GLY A 191 -28.55 4.39 -21.65
C GLY A 191 -28.10 3.73 -20.34
N GLY A 192 -28.95 3.14 -19.52
CA GLY A 192 -28.55 2.72 -18.18
C GLY A 192 -28.82 1.24 -17.85
N GLN A 193 -30.06 0.79 -17.90
CA GLN A 193 -30.44 -0.56 -17.47
C GLN A 193 -30.09 -1.65 -18.49
N PHE A 194 -30.22 -1.36 -19.79
CA PHE A 194 -29.84 -2.31 -20.84
C PHE A 194 -28.33 -2.59 -20.84
N LEU A 195 -27.52 -1.55 -20.66
CA LEU A 195 -26.06 -1.68 -20.53
C LEU A 195 -25.67 -2.49 -19.30
N SER A 196 -26.39 -2.32 -18.19
CA SER A 196 -26.20 -3.08 -16.96
C SER A 196 -26.50 -4.59 -17.15
N ILE A 197 -27.61 -4.94 -17.82
CA ILE A 197 -27.97 -6.33 -18.12
C ILE A 197 -26.91 -7.00 -19.00
N ILE A 198 -26.46 -6.30 -20.05
CA ILE A 198 -25.38 -6.83 -20.92
C ILE A 198 -24.10 -7.03 -20.12
N THR A 199 -23.72 -6.05 -19.29
CA THR A 199 -22.52 -6.16 -18.45
C THR A 199 -22.60 -7.37 -17.52
N ASN A 200 -23.73 -7.56 -16.84
CA ASN A 200 -23.94 -8.71 -15.95
C ASN A 200 -23.89 -10.03 -16.69
N LEU A 201 -24.47 -10.11 -17.89
CA LEU A 201 -24.44 -11.30 -18.74
C LEU A 201 -23.01 -11.61 -19.20
N VAL A 202 -22.25 -10.59 -19.60
CA VAL A 202 -20.85 -10.76 -20.02
C VAL A 202 -19.99 -11.23 -18.86
N ILE A 203 -20.16 -10.66 -17.65
CA ILE A 203 -19.43 -11.08 -16.45
C ILE A 203 -19.76 -12.54 -16.12
N PHE A 204 -21.05 -12.90 -16.07
CA PHE A 204 -21.49 -14.27 -15.77
C PHE A 204 -20.95 -15.29 -16.77
N THR A 205 -21.08 -15.00 -18.08
CA THR A 205 -20.55 -15.85 -19.14
C THR A 205 -19.03 -15.95 -19.06
N GLY A 206 -18.36 -14.84 -18.77
CA GLY A 206 -16.90 -14.79 -18.61
C GLY A 206 -16.39 -15.65 -17.46
N VAL A 207 -17.07 -15.60 -16.31
CA VAL A 207 -16.74 -16.42 -15.15
C VAL A 207 -16.92 -17.91 -15.45
N ILE A 208 -18.06 -18.30 -16.06
CA ILE A 208 -18.29 -19.69 -16.45
C ILE A 208 -17.25 -20.16 -17.45
N CYS A 209 -16.95 -19.40 -18.49
CA CYS A 209 -15.92 -19.75 -19.47
C CYS A 209 -14.53 -19.87 -18.82
N GLY A 210 -14.21 -19.00 -17.85
CA GLY A 210 -12.99 -19.08 -17.06
C GLY A 210 -12.92 -20.37 -16.23
N ILE A 211 -13.99 -20.75 -15.56
CA ILE A 211 -14.09 -22.01 -14.79
C ILE A 211 -13.93 -23.22 -15.72
N VAL A 212 -14.59 -23.22 -16.88
CA VAL A 212 -14.47 -24.26 -17.89
C VAL A 212 -13.02 -24.42 -18.35
N TYR A 213 -12.29 -23.37 -18.53
CA TYR A 213 -10.87 -23.43 -18.88
C TYR A 213 -10.02 -24.13 -17.80
N PHE A 214 -10.27 -23.85 -16.53
CA PHE A 214 -9.54 -24.49 -15.41
C PHE A 214 -10.02 -25.89 -15.08
N PHE A 215 -11.05 -26.40 -15.77
CA PHE A 215 -11.56 -27.72 -15.54
C PHE A 215 -10.78 -28.77 -16.37
N PHE A 216 -9.69 -29.26 -15.81
CA PHE A 216 -8.77 -30.18 -16.48
C PHE A 216 -9.26 -31.65 -16.54
N SER A 217 -10.38 -31.97 -15.89
CA SER A 217 -10.88 -33.36 -15.83
C SER A 217 -11.52 -33.87 -17.13
N LYS A 218 -11.84 -32.98 -18.08
CA LYS A 218 -12.48 -33.30 -19.35
C LYS A 218 -11.71 -32.68 -20.52
N GLU A 219 -11.60 -33.44 -21.63
CA GLU A 219 -10.98 -32.94 -22.85
C GLU A 219 -11.74 -31.75 -23.43
N HIS A 220 -11.01 -30.71 -23.82
CA HIS A 220 -11.56 -29.47 -24.37
C HIS A 220 -11.94 -29.65 -25.86
N THR A 221 -12.95 -30.50 -26.17
CA THR A 221 -13.43 -30.77 -27.52
C THR A 221 -14.85 -30.22 -27.73
N GLY A 222 -15.22 -29.88 -28.97
CA GLY A 222 -16.55 -29.38 -29.32
C GLY A 222 -16.92 -28.08 -28.66
N VAL A 223 -18.16 -27.97 -28.12
CA VAL A 223 -18.69 -26.80 -27.45
C VAL A 223 -17.88 -26.40 -26.22
N PHE A 224 -17.38 -27.39 -25.48
CA PHE A 224 -16.56 -27.18 -24.28
C PHE A 224 -15.21 -26.55 -24.64
N GLY A 225 -14.63 -26.96 -25.80
CA GLY A 225 -13.42 -26.33 -26.33
C GLY A 225 -13.65 -24.89 -26.80
N GLY A 226 -14.84 -24.59 -27.35
CA GLY A 226 -15.24 -23.21 -27.70
C GLY A 226 -15.31 -22.29 -26.47
N ALA A 227 -16.01 -22.73 -25.42
CA ALA A 227 -16.10 -22.01 -24.16
C ALA A 227 -14.73 -21.80 -23.52
N SER A 228 -13.85 -22.79 -23.53
CA SER A 228 -12.48 -22.67 -23.02
C SER A 228 -11.67 -21.62 -23.77
N ARG A 229 -11.80 -21.51 -25.11
CA ARG A 229 -11.12 -20.46 -25.90
C ARG A 229 -11.58 -19.07 -25.51
N VAL A 230 -12.87 -18.87 -25.31
CA VAL A 230 -13.43 -17.60 -24.81
C VAL A 230 -12.88 -17.30 -23.42
N GLY A 231 -12.82 -18.30 -22.55
CA GLY A 231 -12.20 -18.16 -21.22
C GLY A 231 -10.75 -17.71 -21.29
N ILE A 232 -9.93 -18.27 -22.19
CA ILE A 232 -8.54 -17.87 -22.40
C ILE A 232 -8.46 -16.39 -22.83
N TRP A 233 -9.30 -15.96 -23.75
CA TRP A 233 -9.29 -14.56 -24.20
C TRP A 233 -9.64 -13.59 -23.07
N ILE A 234 -10.65 -13.91 -22.27
CA ILE A 234 -11.02 -13.09 -21.12
C ILE A 234 -9.89 -13.03 -20.10
N LEU A 235 -9.24 -14.17 -19.81
CA LEU A 235 -8.09 -14.23 -18.91
C LEU A 235 -6.91 -13.42 -19.44
N MET A 236 -6.61 -13.50 -20.74
CA MET A 236 -5.55 -12.68 -21.35
C MET A 236 -5.82 -11.18 -21.21
N ILE A 237 -7.07 -10.76 -21.46
CA ILE A 237 -7.47 -9.36 -21.33
C ILE A 237 -7.36 -8.90 -19.86
N THR A 238 -7.84 -9.69 -18.92
CA THR A 238 -7.78 -9.36 -17.49
C THR A 238 -6.36 -9.30 -16.97
N PHE A 239 -5.49 -10.26 -17.32
CA PHE A 239 -4.07 -10.20 -16.96
C PHE A 239 -3.35 -9.01 -17.62
N GLY A 240 -3.66 -8.73 -18.89
CA GLY A 240 -3.12 -7.55 -19.57
C GLY A 240 -3.55 -6.25 -18.92
N ALA A 241 -4.83 -6.14 -18.54
CA ALA A 241 -5.35 -4.99 -17.82
C ALA A 241 -4.72 -4.84 -16.42
N ALA A 242 -4.60 -5.92 -15.66
CA ALA A 242 -3.98 -5.92 -14.34
C ALA A 242 -2.49 -5.52 -14.44
N PHE A 243 -1.77 -6.04 -15.42
CA PHE A 243 -0.39 -5.63 -15.69
C PHE A 243 -0.31 -4.15 -16.07
N GLY A 244 -1.18 -3.68 -16.97
CA GLY A 244 -1.25 -2.27 -17.34
C GLY A 244 -1.53 -1.37 -16.14
N TYR A 245 -2.41 -1.77 -15.24
CA TYR A 245 -2.73 -1.03 -14.02
C TYR A 245 -1.52 -0.91 -13.07
N THR A 246 -0.77 -2.00 -12.89
CA THR A 246 0.44 -1.99 -12.06
C THR A 246 1.55 -1.13 -12.67
N VAL A 247 1.75 -1.20 -13.98
CA VAL A 247 2.73 -0.37 -14.70
C VAL A 247 2.33 1.11 -14.66
N MET A 248 1.05 1.42 -14.91
CA MET A 248 0.54 2.80 -14.83
C MET A 248 0.77 3.41 -13.44
N GLY A 249 0.52 2.66 -12.36
CA GLY A 249 0.79 3.12 -11.00
C GLY A 249 2.27 3.46 -10.78
N ARG A 250 3.19 2.62 -11.26
CA ARG A 250 4.64 2.86 -11.17
C ARG A 250 5.09 4.04 -12.00
N ILE A 251 4.57 4.18 -13.24
CA ILE A 251 4.87 5.33 -14.11
C ILE A 251 4.35 6.62 -13.45
N SER A 252 3.17 6.63 -12.89
CA SER A 252 2.62 7.79 -12.19
C SER A 252 3.53 8.25 -11.04
N LEU A 253 4.05 7.31 -10.24
CA LEU A 253 5.03 7.62 -9.20
C LEU A 253 6.34 8.17 -9.78
N LEU A 254 6.82 7.61 -10.88
CA LEU A 254 8.02 8.10 -11.58
C LEU A 254 7.83 9.53 -12.09
N VAL A 255 6.70 9.79 -12.77
CA VAL A 255 6.35 11.12 -13.27
C VAL A 255 6.29 12.13 -12.12
N GLY A 256 5.67 11.76 -11.00
CA GLY A 256 5.65 12.61 -9.80
C GLY A 256 7.06 12.96 -9.29
N ARG A 257 8.01 12.03 -9.34
CA ARG A 257 9.42 12.27 -8.96
C ARG A 257 10.16 13.12 -9.97
N LEU A 258 9.93 12.92 -11.25
CA LEU A 258 10.51 13.77 -12.29
C LEU A 258 9.95 15.19 -12.24
N THR A 259 8.64 15.34 -12.04
CA THR A 259 8.01 16.65 -11.86
C THR A 259 8.59 17.39 -10.65
N PHE A 260 8.80 16.71 -9.52
CA PHE A 260 9.50 17.28 -8.37
C PHE A 260 10.89 17.80 -8.73
N LEU A 261 11.70 17.02 -9.49
CA LEU A 261 13.04 17.43 -9.91
C LEU A 261 13.01 18.66 -10.85
N TYR A 262 12.08 18.70 -11.82
CA TYR A 262 12.02 19.80 -12.79
C TYR A 262 11.34 21.04 -12.24
N ARG A 263 10.27 20.89 -11.46
CA ARG A 263 9.48 21.99 -10.94
C ARG A 263 10.05 22.54 -9.64
N ASP A 264 10.15 21.70 -8.62
CA ASP A 264 10.45 22.14 -7.24
C ASP A 264 11.94 22.34 -7.02
N TRP A 265 12.79 21.54 -7.66
CA TRP A 265 14.23 21.67 -7.50
C TRP A 265 14.86 22.60 -8.55
N LEU A 266 14.68 22.35 -9.83
CA LEU A 266 15.29 23.15 -10.91
C LEU A 266 14.49 24.41 -11.26
N GLY A 267 13.17 24.45 -10.98
CA GLY A 267 12.32 25.59 -11.31
C GLY A 267 12.14 25.82 -12.82
N LEU A 268 12.30 24.76 -13.64
CA LEU A 268 12.21 24.83 -15.11
C LEU A 268 10.76 24.85 -15.62
N ILE A 269 9.82 24.37 -14.81
CA ILE A 269 8.41 24.26 -15.17
C ILE A 269 7.61 24.98 -14.09
N SER A 270 6.80 25.94 -14.48
CA SER A 270 5.88 26.69 -13.60
C SER A 270 4.60 25.91 -13.35
#